data_17a0ef55a3df80f7265c47697af6a146
#
_entry.id   17a0ef55a3df80f7265c47697af6a146
#
_cell.length_a   1.000
_cell.length_b   1.000
_cell.length_c   1.000
_cell.angle_alpha   90.00
_cell.angle_beta   90.00
_cell.angle_gamma   90.00
#
_symmetry.space_group_name_H-M   'P 1'
#
loop_
_entity.id
_entity.type
_entity.pdbx_description
1 polymer ?
#
loop_
_entity_poly.entity_id
_entity_poly.type
_entity_poly.pdbx_seq_one_letter_code
_entity_poly.pdbx_strand_id
1 'polypeptide(L)'
;MAKNLGGAIIDLLDSDKVDLRVAAATVLAAVGRSDKKDKTVQNALTERLTDADAGVRRIALDGLADMSVGNIASKLVPILRGNDEILAEKAATMLAQQGAEAETTLRKEVRAGSVGARRVMAQLLIRRGTQPAIDAVLDQLSDNDFGEQALQLVRAELDKDNERLANQVEKSAIARASEAAKELHKIWAKAQKTAAEAQKEAAKAAKKSAKKGTNGTNGHNVHSNGHSLAATDPLRDPEVAQGIAQLGALLRLIGYLARPSTQSLLLKYADAEEPRPIRLAAIAGLRRIVAQSEAKGTEKVIETLIEAADGDDLAVAQSSVDTLRGARIPESLAKRFGALAKSKNVMAQKLAMERLPAGGGASAVKALVEALGGDDPTARDAAGRGLAKAPESVLPVTRALLASKDEQVARRYAGVLRAHRGHISNQAIDELVEQIRELMDRHLKGKASADQLVFERVLGELIADIAPAKHVELLFERAKRLAKQGKPIEAFGSLKPLLRSRADLDAAIDDDQRFFLAQLSLEAMGEGLVRSLHADDPIFEQFARLAAKGYPVAKNLARNNDISDEHIYALGFRLIESGDGSNEELGAELLQGIIDERPRSKLAKAAKNKLKLTGHLDDN
;
A
#
# COMPACT_ATOMS: atom_id res chain seq x y z
N MET A 1 -17.91 61.70 49.72
CA MET A 1 -18.78 60.52 49.65
C MET A 1 -18.12 59.34 48.86
N ALA A 2 -17.48 59.56 47.75
CA ALA A 2 -16.90 58.43 46.95
C ALA A 2 -15.77 57.66 47.67
N LYS A 3 -14.92 58.33 48.49
CA LYS A 3 -13.84 57.60 49.22
C LYS A 3 -14.38 56.71 50.34
N ASN A 4 -15.55 57.00 50.94
CA ASN A 4 -16.14 56.10 51.94
C ASN A 4 -16.84 54.88 51.32
N LEU A 5 -17.36 55.00 50.12
CA LEU A 5 -18.01 53.88 49.48
C LEU A 5 -16.99 52.80 49.05
N GLY A 6 -15.81 53.21 48.53
CA GLY A 6 -14.74 52.25 48.16
C GLY A 6 -14.23 51.42 49.33
N GLY A 7 -14.07 52.05 50.53
CA GLY A 7 -13.67 51.34 51.74
C GLY A 7 -14.72 50.32 52.19
N ALA A 8 -16.00 50.71 52.23
CA ALA A 8 -17.08 49.79 52.61
C ALA A 8 -17.24 48.58 51.67
N ILE A 9 -16.94 48.74 50.39
CA ILE A 9 -16.96 47.60 49.44
C ILE A 9 -15.77 46.68 49.66
N ILE A 10 -14.62 47.24 50.02
CA ILE A 10 -13.43 46.45 50.33
C ILE A 10 -13.65 45.64 51.61
N ASP A 11 -14.27 46.22 52.64
CA ASP A 11 -14.62 45.53 53.89
C ASP A 11 -15.56 44.34 53.69
N LEU A 12 -16.43 44.39 52.65
CA LEU A 12 -17.29 43.26 52.27
C LEU A 12 -16.53 42.08 51.69
N LEU A 13 -15.30 42.25 51.21
CA LEU A 13 -14.45 41.12 50.78
C LEU A 13 -14.03 40.21 51.93
N ASP A 14 -14.07 40.67 53.18
CA ASP A 14 -13.75 39.89 54.37
C ASP A 14 -15.00 39.29 55.03
N SER A 15 -16.17 39.41 54.42
CA SER A 15 -17.40 38.81 54.92
C SER A 15 -17.37 37.29 54.92
N ASP A 16 -17.94 36.68 55.97
CA ASP A 16 -18.15 35.23 56.07
C ASP A 16 -19.11 34.72 54.98
N LYS A 17 -19.96 35.59 54.42
CA LYS A 17 -20.93 35.25 53.37
C LYS A 17 -20.29 35.33 51.98
N VAL A 18 -20.23 34.19 51.30
CA VAL A 18 -19.64 34.07 49.95
C VAL A 18 -20.28 35.05 48.99
N ASP A 19 -21.62 35.19 49.00
CA ASP A 19 -22.36 36.09 48.07
C ASP A 19 -21.91 37.54 48.20
N LEU A 20 -21.62 38.01 49.42
CA LEU A 20 -21.12 39.35 49.65
C LEU A 20 -19.71 39.54 49.10
N ARG A 21 -18.85 38.57 49.28
CA ARG A 21 -17.49 38.58 48.72
C ARG A 21 -17.50 38.56 47.20
N VAL A 22 -18.39 37.75 46.60
CA VAL A 22 -18.60 37.71 45.15
C VAL A 22 -19.09 39.06 44.62
N ALA A 23 -20.10 39.65 45.26
CA ALA A 23 -20.64 40.97 44.86
C ALA A 23 -19.57 42.07 44.97
N ALA A 24 -18.84 42.11 46.11
CA ALA A 24 -17.76 43.07 46.31
C ALA A 24 -16.63 42.92 45.28
N ALA A 25 -16.16 41.70 45.04
CA ALA A 25 -15.16 41.44 44.02
C ALA A 25 -15.62 41.85 42.60
N THR A 26 -16.90 41.61 42.27
CA THR A 26 -17.49 41.99 40.98
C THR A 26 -17.52 43.52 40.81
N VAL A 27 -17.91 44.22 41.84
CA VAL A 27 -17.92 45.69 41.81
C VAL A 27 -16.52 46.27 41.71
N LEU A 28 -15.56 45.73 42.48
CA LEU A 28 -14.16 46.17 42.44
C LEU A 28 -13.51 45.84 41.09
N ALA A 29 -13.81 44.71 40.49
CA ALA A 29 -13.34 44.36 39.13
C ALA A 29 -13.90 45.34 38.09
N ALA A 30 -15.17 45.78 38.24
CA ALA A 30 -15.78 46.80 37.36
C ALA A 30 -15.14 48.19 37.57
N VAL A 31 -14.87 48.58 38.80
CA VAL A 31 -14.14 49.82 39.13
C VAL A 31 -12.72 49.76 38.56
N GLY A 32 -12.02 48.66 38.72
CA GLY A 32 -10.69 48.45 38.18
C GLY A 32 -10.60 48.52 36.64
N ARG A 33 -11.67 48.14 35.94
CA ARG A 33 -11.78 48.36 34.48
C ARG A 33 -11.82 49.84 34.10
N SER A 34 -12.48 50.63 34.92
CA SER A 34 -12.62 52.09 34.70
C SER A 34 -11.35 52.85 35.08
N ASP A 35 -10.67 52.44 36.16
CA ASP A 35 -9.39 53.00 36.59
C ASP A 35 -8.36 51.90 36.80
N LYS A 36 -7.62 51.57 35.74
CA LYS A 36 -6.60 50.52 35.73
C LYS A 36 -5.42 50.78 36.69
N LYS A 37 -5.25 52.02 37.17
CA LYS A 37 -4.14 52.42 38.03
C LYS A 37 -4.48 52.47 39.51
N ASP A 38 -5.73 52.20 39.88
CA ASP A 38 -6.15 52.20 41.25
C ASP A 38 -5.47 51.07 42.06
N LYS A 39 -4.41 51.43 42.80
CA LYS A 39 -3.64 50.49 43.58
C LYS A 39 -4.43 49.87 44.75
N THR A 40 -5.45 50.57 45.25
CA THR A 40 -6.27 50.07 46.33
C THR A 40 -7.12 48.90 45.88
N VAL A 41 -7.75 49.08 44.71
CA VAL A 41 -8.51 48.01 44.06
C VAL A 41 -7.60 46.86 43.62
N GLN A 42 -6.40 47.15 43.07
CA GLN A 42 -5.42 46.10 42.70
C GLN A 42 -5.02 45.26 43.89
N ASN A 43 -4.70 45.89 45.01
CA ASN A 43 -4.30 45.17 46.23
C ASN A 43 -5.45 44.31 46.79
N ALA A 44 -6.66 44.91 46.90
CA ALA A 44 -7.84 44.20 47.40
C ALA A 44 -8.16 42.94 46.54
N LEU A 45 -8.14 43.04 45.20
CA LEU A 45 -8.35 41.90 44.32
C LEU A 45 -7.18 40.90 44.37
N THR A 46 -5.94 41.37 44.59
CA THR A 46 -4.76 40.48 44.70
C THR A 46 -4.84 39.60 45.93
N GLU A 47 -5.36 40.13 47.07
CA GLU A 47 -5.59 39.34 48.28
C GLU A 47 -6.65 38.27 48.08
N ARG A 48 -7.65 38.51 47.27
CA ARG A 48 -8.73 37.53 46.96
C ARG A 48 -8.31 36.42 46.00
N LEU A 49 -7.13 36.46 45.41
CA LEU A 49 -6.58 35.33 44.65
C LEU A 49 -6.39 34.06 45.48
N THR A 50 -6.36 34.20 46.82
CA THR A 50 -6.29 33.11 47.76
C THR A 50 -7.59 32.84 48.52
N ASP A 51 -8.72 33.45 48.10
CA ASP A 51 -10.03 33.22 48.71
C ASP A 51 -10.42 31.72 48.70
N ALA A 52 -11.12 31.27 49.71
CA ALA A 52 -11.60 29.89 49.80
C ALA A 52 -12.58 29.55 48.65
N ASP A 53 -13.40 30.54 48.21
CA ASP A 53 -14.37 30.35 47.15
C ASP A 53 -13.77 30.56 45.76
N ALA A 54 -14.02 29.58 44.85
CA ALA A 54 -13.49 29.60 43.46
C ALA A 54 -14.08 30.76 42.63
N GLY A 55 -15.34 31.15 42.85
CA GLY A 55 -15.99 32.25 42.14
C GLY A 55 -15.34 33.60 42.50
N VAL A 56 -15.01 33.81 43.78
CA VAL A 56 -14.28 35.00 44.22
C VAL A 56 -12.88 35.06 43.60
N ARG A 57 -12.14 33.95 43.64
CA ARG A 57 -10.81 33.87 42.97
C ARG A 57 -10.88 34.18 41.49
N ARG A 58 -11.91 33.67 40.78
CA ARG A 58 -12.11 33.87 39.33
C ARG A 58 -12.39 35.35 39.01
N ILE A 59 -13.29 36.00 39.78
CA ILE A 59 -13.63 37.42 39.55
C ILE A 59 -12.41 38.29 39.85
N ALA A 60 -11.69 38.01 40.93
CA ALA A 60 -10.46 38.72 41.26
C ALA A 60 -9.39 38.59 40.18
N LEU A 61 -9.19 37.39 39.62
CA LEU A 61 -8.23 37.14 38.56
C LEU A 61 -8.63 37.88 37.26
N ASP A 62 -9.92 37.84 36.89
CA ASP A 62 -10.44 38.55 35.71
C ASP A 62 -10.26 40.07 35.86
N GLY A 63 -10.58 40.62 37.04
CA GLY A 63 -10.39 42.04 37.33
C GLY A 63 -8.93 42.49 37.25
N LEU A 64 -8.01 41.69 37.81
CA LEU A 64 -6.58 41.98 37.75
C LEU A 64 -6.00 41.85 36.33
N ALA A 65 -6.51 40.92 35.54
CA ALA A 65 -6.12 40.75 34.12
C ALA A 65 -6.54 42.00 33.31
N ASP A 66 -7.76 42.49 33.51
CA ASP A 66 -8.28 43.72 32.86
C ASP A 66 -7.46 44.97 33.24
N MET A 67 -6.96 45.00 34.46
CA MET A 67 -6.11 46.09 34.98
C MET A 67 -4.65 45.99 34.54
N SER A 68 -4.22 44.85 33.91
CA SER A 68 -2.85 44.56 33.52
C SER A 68 -1.84 44.68 34.68
N VAL A 69 -2.19 44.13 35.83
CA VAL A 69 -1.38 44.22 37.06
C VAL A 69 -0.13 43.36 36.94
N GLY A 70 1.04 43.96 37.19
CA GLY A 70 2.34 43.25 37.25
C GLY A 70 2.73 42.84 38.66
N ASN A 71 3.82 42.08 38.78
CA ASN A 71 4.48 41.68 40.03
C ASN A 71 3.62 40.86 41.04
N ILE A 72 2.63 40.10 40.53
CA ILE A 72 1.80 39.20 41.35
C ILE A 72 2.11 37.71 41.11
N ALA A 73 3.24 37.40 40.49
CA ALA A 73 3.64 36.04 40.14
C ALA A 73 3.53 35.05 41.34
N SER A 74 3.99 35.48 42.52
CA SER A 74 3.91 34.65 43.74
C SER A 74 2.50 34.30 44.18
N LYS A 75 1.53 35.17 43.91
CA LYS A 75 0.10 34.97 44.22
C LYS A 75 -0.62 34.11 43.15
N LEU A 76 -0.10 34.04 41.95
CA LEU A 76 -0.65 33.20 40.89
C LEU A 76 -0.19 31.72 41.02
N VAL A 77 0.94 31.47 41.65
CA VAL A 77 1.47 30.09 41.81
C VAL A 77 0.50 29.11 42.48
N PRO A 78 -0.18 29.46 43.60
CA PRO A 78 -1.15 28.54 44.22
C PRO A 78 -2.33 28.23 43.28
N ILE A 79 -2.75 29.18 42.46
CA ILE A 79 -3.82 28.97 41.45
C ILE A 79 -3.37 28.03 40.36
N LEU A 80 -2.13 28.17 39.87
CA LEU A 80 -1.54 27.28 38.86
C LEU A 80 -1.46 25.81 39.31
N ARG A 81 -1.30 25.60 40.60
CA ARG A 81 -1.23 24.25 41.24
C ARG A 81 -2.61 23.71 41.65
N GLY A 82 -3.64 24.56 41.60
CA GLY A 82 -4.99 24.19 42.00
C GLY A 82 -5.65 23.23 41.00
N ASN A 83 -6.75 22.61 41.44
CA ASN A 83 -7.52 21.67 40.66
C ASN A 83 -8.50 22.32 39.66
N ASP A 84 -8.65 23.67 39.68
CA ASP A 84 -9.49 24.39 38.74
C ASP A 84 -8.69 24.78 37.51
N GLU A 85 -8.85 23.96 36.42
CA GLU A 85 -8.11 24.13 35.19
C GLU A 85 -8.37 25.50 34.52
N ILE A 86 -9.58 26.00 34.57
CA ILE A 86 -9.94 27.29 33.96
C ILE A 86 -9.23 28.44 34.65
N LEU A 87 -9.20 28.41 35.99
CA LEU A 87 -8.46 29.38 36.79
C LEU A 87 -6.95 29.28 36.55
N ALA A 88 -6.43 28.07 36.51
CA ALA A 88 -5.02 27.81 36.27
C ALA A 88 -4.57 28.31 34.88
N GLU A 89 -5.37 28.06 33.81
CA GLU A 89 -5.11 28.58 32.48
C GLU A 89 -5.09 30.11 32.41
N LYS A 90 -6.05 30.76 33.07
CA LYS A 90 -6.09 32.21 33.15
C LYS A 90 -4.90 32.79 33.91
N ALA A 91 -4.55 32.19 35.05
CA ALA A 91 -3.38 32.56 35.83
C ALA A 91 -2.07 32.40 35.03
N ALA A 92 -1.94 31.33 34.26
CA ALA A 92 -0.79 31.12 33.37
C ALA A 92 -0.71 32.20 32.28
N THR A 93 -1.83 32.53 31.67
CA THR A 93 -1.92 33.57 30.65
C THR A 93 -1.55 34.96 31.24
N MET A 94 -2.07 35.26 32.42
CA MET A 94 -1.76 36.52 33.12
C MET A 94 -0.28 36.58 33.52
N LEU A 95 0.26 35.49 34.01
CA LEU A 95 1.69 35.40 34.36
C LEU A 95 2.56 35.64 33.13
N ALA A 96 2.17 35.14 31.96
CA ALA A 96 2.94 35.32 30.72
C ALA A 96 3.02 36.78 30.25
N GLN A 97 2.11 37.64 30.64
CA GLN A 97 2.13 39.05 30.34
C GLN A 97 3.13 39.82 31.23
N GLN A 98 3.61 39.22 32.32
CA GLN A 98 4.57 39.81 33.24
C GLN A 98 6.00 39.47 32.77
N GLY A 99 6.87 40.42 32.68
CA GLY A 99 8.26 40.42 32.19
C GLY A 99 9.14 39.16 32.39
N ALA A 100 10.43 39.34 32.53
CA ALA A 100 11.42 38.21 32.62
C ALA A 100 11.27 37.33 33.88
N GLU A 101 10.82 37.90 35.00
CA GLU A 101 10.57 37.15 36.26
C GLU A 101 9.48 36.10 36.08
N ALA A 102 8.49 36.38 35.25
CA ALA A 102 7.43 35.46 34.93
C ALA A 102 7.94 34.19 34.19
N GLU A 103 8.90 34.34 33.31
CA GLU A 103 9.51 33.17 32.63
C GLU A 103 10.13 32.20 33.63
N THR A 104 10.83 32.72 34.62
CA THR A 104 11.42 31.88 35.69
C THR A 104 10.37 31.12 36.47
N THR A 105 9.25 31.79 36.79
CA THR A 105 8.12 31.16 37.46
C THR A 105 7.43 30.12 36.55
N LEU A 106 7.14 30.46 35.28
CA LEU A 106 6.55 29.51 34.32
C LEU A 106 7.41 28.25 34.14
N ARG A 107 8.73 28.39 34.03
CA ARG A 107 9.67 27.27 33.91
C ARG A 107 9.64 26.35 35.13
N LYS A 108 9.47 26.92 36.33
CA LYS A 108 9.38 26.15 37.57
C LYS A 108 8.02 25.46 37.68
N GLU A 109 6.94 26.14 37.38
CA GLU A 109 5.58 25.67 37.60
C GLU A 109 5.07 24.72 36.48
N VAL A 110 5.63 24.74 35.29
CA VAL A 110 5.26 23.81 34.21
C VAL A 110 5.44 22.33 34.59
N ARG A 111 6.23 22.05 35.65
CA ARG A 111 6.45 20.71 36.20
C ARG A 111 5.37 20.26 37.22
N ALA A 112 4.64 21.21 37.82
CA ALA A 112 3.80 20.92 38.98
C ALA A 112 2.34 21.39 38.81
N GLY A 113 1.99 22.08 37.77
CA GLY A 113 0.62 22.55 37.50
C GLY A 113 -0.34 21.44 37.07
N SER A 114 -1.65 21.72 37.07
CA SER A 114 -2.63 20.84 36.40
C SER A 114 -2.29 20.66 34.92
N VAL A 115 -2.77 19.59 34.28
CA VAL A 115 -2.46 19.28 32.85
C VAL A 115 -2.86 20.46 31.95
N GLY A 116 -4.02 21.10 32.18
CA GLY A 116 -4.47 22.28 31.43
C GLY A 116 -3.52 23.47 31.61
N ALA A 117 -3.14 23.79 32.86
CA ALA A 117 -2.20 24.86 33.13
C ALA A 117 -0.81 24.60 32.54
N ARG A 118 -0.32 23.37 32.65
CA ARG A 118 0.97 22.94 32.05
C ARG A 118 0.97 23.12 30.54
N ARG A 119 -0.13 22.80 29.87
CA ARG A 119 -0.32 23.02 28.42
C ARG A 119 -0.17 24.49 28.05
N VAL A 120 -0.86 25.40 28.75
CA VAL A 120 -0.78 26.84 28.49
C VAL A 120 0.63 27.36 28.81
N MET A 121 1.21 26.98 29.93
CA MET A 121 2.57 27.39 30.30
C MET A 121 3.61 26.92 29.28
N ALA A 122 3.53 25.67 28.84
CA ALA A 122 4.44 25.14 27.82
C ALA A 122 4.31 25.90 26.50
N GLN A 123 3.06 26.17 26.04
CA GLN A 123 2.83 26.94 24.83
C GLN A 123 3.40 28.36 24.92
N LEU A 124 3.25 29.01 26.07
CA LEU A 124 3.81 30.34 26.32
C LEU A 124 5.33 30.34 26.35
N LEU A 125 5.94 29.33 26.97
CA LEU A 125 7.40 29.13 27.00
C LEU A 125 7.97 28.90 25.61
N ILE A 126 7.33 28.06 24.79
CA ILE A 126 7.76 27.80 23.41
C ILE A 126 7.70 29.08 22.58
N ARG A 127 6.60 29.86 22.70
CA ARG A 127 6.45 31.15 21.99
C ARG A 127 7.47 32.20 22.40
N ARG A 128 7.94 32.21 23.65
CA ARG A 128 9.05 33.08 24.06
C ARG A 128 10.35 32.74 23.37
N GLY A 129 10.58 31.46 23.06
CA GLY A 129 11.71 31.00 22.26
C GLY A 129 13.07 31.29 22.90
N THR A 130 13.15 31.48 24.23
CA THR A 130 14.44 31.52 24.93
C THR A 130 14.95 30.11 25.15
N GLN A 131 16.27 29.94 25.14
CA GLN A 131 16.84 28.59 25.35
C GLN A 131 16.38 27.97 26.67
N PRO A 132 16.38 28.68 27.84
CA PRO A 132 15.90 28.11 29.08
C PRO A 132 14.40 27.78 29.09
N ALA A 133 13.58 28.51 28.32
CA ALA A 133 12.15 28.24 28.21
C ALA A 133 11.90 26.94 27.41
N ILE A 134 12.60 26.78 26.29
CA ILE A 134 12.56 25.53 25.48
C ILE A 134 13.02 24.36 26.32
N ASP A 135 14.13 24.51 27.04
CA ASP A 135 14.70 23.49 27.92
C ASP A 135 13.68 23.01 28.96
N ALA A 136 12.94 23.92 29.58
CA ALA A 136 11.93 23.57 30.59
C ALA A 136 10.76 22.77 29.99
N VAL A 137 10.39 23.00 28.74
CA VAL A 137 9.37 22.22 28.04
C VAL A 137 9.91 20.85 27.62
N LEU A 138 11.13 20.77 27.11
CA LEU A 138 11.74 19.49 26.73
C LEU A 138 11.97 18.56 27.94
N ASP A 139 12.16 19.12 29.14
CA ASP A 139 12.24 18.33 30.36
C ASP A 139 10.89 17.63 30.70
N GLN A 140 9.78 18.09 30.13
CA GLN A 140 8.47 17.47 30.33
C GLN A 140 8.20 16.29 29.38
N LEU A 141 9.03 16.05 28.39
CA LEU A 141 8.82 14.98 27.40
C LEU A 141 8.82 13.57 28.01
N SER A 142 9.44 13.40 29.17
CA SER A 142 9.46 12.14 29.93
C SER A 142 8.34 12.00 30.97
N ASP A 143 7.49 13.01 31.11
CA ASP A 143 6.37 12.98 32.07
C ASP A 143 5.24 12.10 31.51
N ASN A 144 4.74 11.17 32.35
CA ASN A 144 3.74 10.18 31.92
C ASN A 144 2.40 10.81 31.52
N ASP A 145 2.00 11.91 32.18
CA ASP A 145 0.68 12.51 32.00
C ASP A 145 0.71 13.64 30.96
N PHE A 146 1.85 14.28 30.78
CA PHE A 146 1.96 15.48 29.95
C PHE A 146 2.96 15.37 28.80
N GLY A 147 3.87 14.39 28.81
CA GLY A 147 4.97 14.31 27.85
C GLY A 147 4.54 14.27 26.39
N GLU A 148 3.51 13.51 26.06
CA GLU A 148 3.00 13.46 24.68
C GLU A 148 2.36 14.80 24.24
N GLN A 149 1.64 15.46 25.16
CA GLN A 149 1.09 16.80 24.88
C GLN A 149 2.21 17.83 24.68
N ALA A 150 3.25 17.79 25.52
CA ALA A 150 4.42 18.67 25.36
C ALA A 150 5.08 18.47 24.00
N LEU A 151 5.25 17.22 23.55
CA LEU A 151 5.79 16.88 22.24
C LEU A 151 4.94 17.45 21.10
N GLN A 152 3.60 17.32 21.20
CA GLN A 152 2.67 17.87 20.20
C GLN A 152 2.72 19.39 20.15
N LEU A 153 2.82 20.08 21.29
CA LEU A 153 2.95 21.54 21.35
C LEU A 153 4.23 22.03 20.66
N VAL A 154 5.36 21.36 20.91
CA VAL A 154 6.64 21.71 20.25
C VAL A 154 6.52 21.51 18.75
N ARG A 155 5.96 20.37 18.29
CA ARG A 155 5.73 20.11 16.87
C ARG A 155 4.84 21.16 16.20
N ALA A 156 3.72 21.51 16.83
CA ALA A 156 2.80 22.51 16.30
C ALA A 156 3.42 23.90 16.12
N GLU A 157 4.39 24.26 16.97
CA GLU A 157 5.13 25.52 16.80
C GLU A 157 6.27 25.40 15.78
N LEU A 158 6.87 24.21 15.63
CA LEU A 158 7.86 23.95 14.57
C LEU A 158 7.25 23.96 13.16
N ASP A 159 5.98 23.53 13.03
CA ASP A 159 5.24 23.55 11.76
C ASP A 159 4.94 24.97 11.24
N LYS A 160 5.23 26.01 12.03
CA LYS A 160 5.11 27.42 11.61
C LYS A 160 6.38 27.98 10.94
N ASP A 161 7.28 27.11 10.48
CA ASP A 161 8.53 27.46 9.80
C ASP A 161 9.45 28.41 10.60
N ASN A 162 9.43 28.30 11.92
CA ASN A 162 10.30 29.09 12.80
C ASN A 162 11.69 28.46 12.90
N GLU A 163 12.57 28.83 11.98
CA GLU A 163 13.95 28.29 11.87
C GLU A 163 14.78 28.55 13.15
N ARG A 164 14.58 29.69 13.83
CA ARG A 164 15.26 29.99 15.11
C ARG A 164 14.83 29.00 16.19
N LEU A 165 13.54 28.74 16.31
CA LEU A 165 12.99 27.75 17.25
C LEU A 165 13.53 26.35 16.93
N ALA A 166 13.52 25.97 15.65
CA ALA A 166 13.99 24.68 15.20
C ALA A 166 15.47 24.44 15.56
N ASN A 167 16.35 25.44 15.36
CA ASN A 167 17.76 25.38 15.76
C ASN A 167 17.95 25.24 17.27
N GLN A 168 17.14 25.94 18.06
CA GLN A 168 17.21 25.87 19.51
C GLN A 168 16.72 24.51 20.03
N VAL A 169 15.61 24.02 19.49
CA VAL A 169 15.04 22.70 19.83
C VAL A 169 16.04 21.59 19.44
N GLU A 170 16.63 21.65 18.23
CA GLU A 170 17.63 20.68 17.80
C GLU A 170 18.82 20.60 18.78
N LYS A 171 19.42 21.76 19.09
CA LYS A 171 20.58 21.84 19.99
C LYS A 171 20.26 21.24 21.37
N SER A 172 19.10 21.61 21.96
CA SER A 172 18.71 21.10 23.25
C SER A 172 18.33 19.62 23.22
N ALA A 173 17.60 19.19 22.19
CA ALA A 173 17.17 17.79 22.07
C ALA A 173 18.39 16.86 21.90
N ILE A 174 19.39 17.24 21.09
CA ILE A 174 20.62 16.45 20.90
C ILE A 174 21.42 16.36 22.21
N ALA A 175 21.59 17.48 22.93
CA ALA A 175 22.32 17.49 24.19
C ALA A 175 21.64 16.58 25.22
N ARG A 176 20.33 16.71 25.39
CA ARG A 176 19.52 15.87 26.30
C ARG A 176 19.46 14.41 25.89
N ALA A 177 19.36 14.12 24.60
CA ALA A 177 19.38 12.74 24.11
C ALA A 177 20.71 12.06 24.44
N SER A 178 21.83 12.79 24.31
CA SER A 178 23.15 12.28 24.64
C SER A 178 23.32 12.00 26.14
N GLU A 179 22.73 12.84 26.99
CA GLU A 179 22.75 12.65 28.46
C GLU A 179 21.82 11.51 28.89
N ALA A 180 20.57 11.52 28.41
CA ALA A 180 19.60 10.46 28.69
C ALA A 180 20.10 9.09 28.23
N ALA A 181 20.79 9.01 27.10
CA ALA A 181 21.37 7.77 26.62
C ALA A 181 22.48 7.24 27.55
N LYS A 182 23.37 8.12 28.02
CA LYS A 182 24.42 7.70 28.98
C LYS A 182 23.83 7.10 30.24
N GLU A 183 22.78 7.72 30.77
CA GLU A 183 22.11 7.24 31.98
C GLU A 183 21.34 5.94 31.69
N LEU A 184 20.59 5.88 30.59
CA LEU A 184 19.90 4.67 30.16
C LEU A 184 20.87 3.49 29.96
N HIS A 185 22.00 3.67 29.27
CA HIS A 185 22.98 2.61 29.06
C HIS A 185 23.53 2.05 30.38
N LYS A 186 23.75 2.91 31.37
CA LYS A 186 24.22 2.49 32.69
C LYS A 186 23.15 1.64 33.41
N ILE A 187 21.89 2.09 33.43
CA ILE A 187 20.76 1.38 34.02
C ILE A 187 20.49 0.07 33.26
N TRP A 188 20.50 0.12 31.92
CA TRP A 188 20.30 -1.02 31.03
C TRP A 188 21.32 -2.13 31.26
N ALA A 189 22.61 -1.79 31.32
CA ALA A 189 23.67 -2.75 31.59
C ALA A 189 23.50 -3.44 32.98
N LYS A 190 23.05 -2.68 33.98
CA LYS A 190 22.73 -3.23 35.31
C LYS A 190 21.54 -4.19 35.26
N ALA A 191 20.46 -3.79 34.58
CA ALA A 191 19.25 -4.60 34.42
C ALA A 191 19.53 -5.89 33.62
N GLN A 192 20.31 -5.82 32.56
CA GLN A 192 20.74 -7.00 31.78
C GLN A 192 21.56 -7.98 32.65
N LYS A 193 22.48 -7.47 33.44
CA LYS A 193 23.28 -8.32 34.34
C LYS A 193 22.40 -9.03 35.36
N THR A 194 21.48 -8.31 35.99
CA THR A 194 20.52 -8.87 36.95
C THR A 194 19.62 -9.94 36.31
N ALA A 195 19.12 -9.68 35.08
CA ALA A 195 18.33 -10.64 34.34
C ALA A 195 19.11 -11.90 33.97
N ALA A 196 20.37 -11.75 33.54
CA ALA A 196 21.25 -12.87 33.21
C ALA A 196 21.58 -13.75 34.44
N GLU A 197 21.78 -13.13 35.61
CA GLU A 197 21.99 -13.84 36.89
C GLU A 197 20.73 -14.61 37.30
N ALA A 198 19.56 -13.99 37.21
CA ALA A 198 18.27 -14.64 37.48
C ALA A 198 17.99 -15.83 36.54
N GLN A 199 18.31 -15.69 35.24
CA GLN A 199 18.20 -16.80 34.28
C GLN A 199 19.13 -17.97 34.61
N LYS A 200 20.36 -17.69 35.02
CA LYS A 200 21.32 -18.73 35.46
C LYS A 200 20.83 -19.46 36.70
N GLU A 201 20.23 -18.75 37.65
CA GLU A 201 19.67 -19.36 38.86
C GLU A 201 18.43 -20.20 38.54
N ALA A 202 17.53 -19.69 37.71
CA ALA A 202 16.36 -20.44 37.23
C ALA A 202 16.76 -21.73 36.49
N ALA A 203 17.77 -21.65 35.61
CA ALA A 203 18.30 -22.82 34.92
C ALA A 203 18.95 -23.84 35.84
N LYS A 204 19.64 -23.39 36.93
CA LYS A 204 20.18 -24.29 37.95
C LYS A 204 19.07 -24.96 38.77
N ALA A 205 18.01 -24.22 39.13
CA ALA A 205 16.84 -24.72 39.83
C ALA A 205 16.09 -25.77 38.99
N ALA A 206 15.88 -25.51 37.69
CA ALA A 206 15.27 -26.45 36.75
C ALA A 206 16.08 -27.74 36.59
N LYS A 207 17.42 -27.65 36.53
CA LYS A 207 18.30 -28.84 36.50
C LYS A 207 18.28 -29.62 37.82
N LYS A 208 18.11 -28.97 38.97
CA LYS A 208 17.97 -29.65 40.29
C LYS A 208 16.61 -30.35 40.43
N SER A 209 15.52 -29.76 39.93
CA SER A 209 14.20 -30.38 39.93
C SER A 209 14.13 -31.58 38.97
N ALA A 210 14.74 -31.50 37.78
CA ALA A 210 14.84 -32.61 36.85
C ALA A 210 15.64 -33.81 37.38
N LYS A 211 16.68 -33.58 38.24
CA LYS A 211 17.43 -34.66 38.90
C LYS A 211 16.68 -35.31 40.08
N LYS A 212 15.68 -34.63 40.68
CA LYS A 212 14.86 -35.17 41.79
C LYS A 212 13.62 -35.93 41.32
N GLY A 213 13.25 -35.87 40.00
CA GLY A 213 12.02 -36.41 39.45
C GLY A 213 12.10 -37.83 38.89
N THR A 214 13.10 -38.66 39.22
CA THR A 214 13.19 -40.05 38.75
C THR A 214 12.66 -41.08 39.76
N ASN A 215 11.61 -40.78 40.52
CA ASN A 215 10.82 -41.82 41.21
C ASN A 215 9.38 -41.33 41.46
N GLY A 216 8.41 -41.97 40.77
CA GLY A 216 6.99 -42.01 41.21
C GLY A 216 5.99 -41.24 40.34
N THR A 217 5.36 -41.99 39.47
CA THR A 217 3.93 -42.00 39.06
C THR A 217 3.04 -40.76 39.28
N ASN A 218 2.33 -40.48 38.20
CA ASN A 218 1.03 -39.82 38.04
C ASN A 218 1.01 -38.33 37.68
N GLY A 219 0.40 -38.14 36.50
CA GLY A 219 0.22 -36.88 35.83
C GLY A 219 -0.60 -35.87 36.62
N HIS A 220 -0.10 -34.67 36.62
CA HIS A 220 -0.86 -33.45 36.63
C HIS A 220 -0.07 -32.39 35.88
N ASN A 221 -0.61 -31.92 34.77
CA ASN A 221 -0.11 -30.81 34.01
C ASN A 221 -0.01 -29.57 34.91
N VAL A 222 1.20 -29.20 35.31
CA VAL A 222 1.44 -27.93 35.99
C VAL A 222 1.81 -26.89 34.92
N HIS A 223 0.83 -26.08 34.54
CA HIS A 223 1.05 -24.82 33.86
C HIS A 223 1.75 -23.82 34.82
N SER A 224 3.07 -23.90 34.96
CA SER A 224 3.83 -22.97 35.80
C SER A 224 5.02 -22.28 35.14
N ASN A 225 5.11 -22.28 33.80
CA ASN A 225 6.24 -21.65 33.09
C ASN A 225 6.04 -20.21 32.63
N GLY A 226 4.84 -19.61 32.83
CA GLY A 226 4.58 -18.24 32.35
C GLY A 226 5.12 -17.14 33.30
N HIS A 227 5.21 -17.39 34.59
CA HIS A 227 5.59 -16.35 35.56
C HIS A 227 7.11 -16.18 35.77
N SER A 228 7.92 -17.19 35.50
CA SER A 228 9.37 -17.13 35.71
C SER A 228 10.12 -16.35 34.59
N LEU A 229 9.66 -16.42 33.36
CA LEU A 229 10.28 -15.67 32.23
C LEU A 229 9.93 -14.18 32.24
N ALA A 230 8.77 -13.82 32.78
CA ALA A 230 8.31 -12.43 32.86
C ALA A 230 9.10 -11.58 33.88
N ALA A 231 9.68 -12.21 34.92
CA ALA A 231 10.48 -11.52 35.93
C ALA A 231 11.93 -11.24 35.50
N THR A 232 12.37 -11.75 34.35
CA THR A 232 13.76 -11.64 33.88
C THR A 232 13.90 -10.72 32.63
N ASP A 233 12.84 -10.03 32.21
CA ASP A 233 12.90 -9.09 31.08
C ASP A 233 13.42 -7.72 31.57
N PRO A 234 14.62 -7.27 31.14
CA PRO A 234 15.17 -5.98 31.54
C PRO A 234 14.28 -4.78 31.18
N LEU A 235 13.42 -4.92 30.15
CA LEU A 235 12.50 -3.85 29.71
C LEU A 235 11.38 -3.58 30.73
N ARG A 236 11.16 -4.47 31.70
CA ARG A 236 10.15 -4.30 32.75
C ARG A 236 10.67 -3.58 33.99
N ASP A 237 11.98 -3.29 34.04
CA ASP A 237 12.55 -2.47 35.09
C ASP A 237 12.00 -1.03 34.97
N PRO A 238 11.41 -0.45 36.02
CA PRO A 238 10.81 0.88 35.99
C PRO A 238 11.81 1.99 35.60
N GLU A 239 13.06 1.89 36.07
CA GLU A 239 14.10 2.88 35.74
C GLU A 239 14.48 2.78 34.26
N VAL A 240 14.59 1.57 33.73
CA VAL A 240 14.81 1.32 32.29
C VAL A 240 13.64 1.85 31.46
N ALA A 241 12.41 1.55 31.86
CA ALA A 241 11.20 2.01 31.16
C ALA A 241 11.14 3.54 31.10
N GLN A 242 11.46 4.22 32.20
CA GLN A 242 11.50 5.68 32.24
C GLN A 242 12.62 6.25 31.34
N GLY A 243 13.82 5.68 31.41
CA GLY A 243 14.92 6.10 30.51
C GLY A 243 14.61 5.91 29.05
N ILE A 244 13.96 4.79 28.68
CA ILE A 244 13.48 4.52 27.33
C ILE A 244 12.42 5.55 26.91
N ALA A 245 11.46 5.88 27.75
CA ALA A 245 10.43 6.87 27.46
C ALA A 245 11.05 8.25 27.18
N GLN A 246 11.99 8.66 28.03
CA GLN A 246 12.71 9.93 27.90
C GLN A 246 13.52 10.00 26.60
N LEU A 247 14.43 9.06 26.37
CA LEU A 247 15.27 9.03 25.17
C LEU A 247 14.43 8.87 23.92
N GLY A 248 13.42 7.98 23.95
CA GLY A 248 12.51 7.75 22.83
C GLY A 248 11.72 9.00 22.43
N ALA A 249 11.25 9.79 23.40
CA ALA A 249 10.56 11.05 23.11
C ALA A 249 11.49 12.08 22.44
N LEU A 250 12.74 12.18 22.93
CA LEU A 250 13.75 13.06 22.34
C LEU A 250 14.12 12.63 20.92
N LEU A 251 14.29 11.32 20.68
CA LEU A 251 14.58 10.81 19.32
C LEU A 251 13.41 11.04 18.35
N ARG A 252 12.16 10.91 18.81
CA ARG A 252 10.97 11.24 18.02
C ARG A 252 10.92 12.73 17.67
N LEU A 253 11.35 13.62 18.57
CA LEU A 253 11.43 15.05 18.31
C LEU A 253 12.57 15.38 17.33
N ILE A 254 13.76 14.80 17.52
CA ILE A 254 14.90 14.94 16.62
C ILE A 254 14.55 14.44 15.22
N GLY A 255 13.89 13.27 15.12
CA GLY A 255 13.39 12.75 13.85
C GLY A 255 12.31 13.62 13.23
N TYR A 256 11.51 14.34 14.04
CA TYR A 256 10.52 15.30 13.54
C TYR A 256 11.16 16.48 12.82
N LEU A 257 12.28 16.98 13.30
CA LEU A 257 13.06 18.04 12.64
C LEU A 257 13.61 17.62 11.28
N ALA A 258 13.82 16.32 11.06
CA ALA A 258 14.28 15.70 9.81
C ALA A 258 15.52 16.35 9.18
N ARG A 259 16.44 16.87 10.00
CA ARG A 259 17.63 17.58 9.53
C ARG A 259 18.78 16.63 9.21
N PRO A 260 19.57 16.91 8.16
CA PRO A 260 20.75 16.10 7.84
C PRO A 260 21.77 16.02 8.99
N SER A 261 21.89 17.09 9.80
CA SER A 261 22.76 17.14 10.99
C SER A 261 22.40 16.09 12.05
N THR A 262 21.14 15.67 12.14
CA THR A 262 20.66 14.70 13.14
C THR A 262 20.78 13.25 12.68
N GLN A 263 21.12 13.00 11.43
CA GLN A 263 21.17 11.67 10.83
C GLN A 263 22.18 10.74 11.55
N SER A 264 23.38 11.22 11.81
CA SER A 264 24.42 10.43 12.48
C SER A 264 24.02 10.00 13.89
N LEU A 265 23.27 10.86 14.60
CA LEU A 265 22.74 10.55 15.93
C LEU A 265 21.66 9.46 15.86
N LEU A 266 20.71 9.60 14.93
CA LEU A 266 19.65 8.60 14.75
C LEU A 266 20.21 7.25 14.30
N LEU A 267 21.22 7.24 13.43
CA LEU A 267 21.92 6.02 13.01
C LEU A 267 22.55 5.30 14.20
N LYS A 268 23.19 6.05 15.12
CA LYS A 268 23.78 5.49 16.32
C LYS A 268 22.74 4.75 17.17
N TYR A 269 21.54 5.31 17.34
CA TYR A 269 20.47 4.69 18.14
C TYR A 269 19.62 3.68 17.38
N ALA A 270 19.83 3.51 16.08
CA ALA A 270 19.24 2.41 15.30
C ALA A 270 20.07 1.11 15.39
N ASP A 271 21.25 1.15 16.02
CA ASP A 271 22.18 0.04 16.17
C ASP A 271 21.56 -1.15 16.92
N ALA A 272 22.03 -2.36 16.63
CA ALA A 272 21.54 -3.61 17.19
C ALA A 272 21.75 -3.74 18.72
N GLU A 273 22.74 -3.04 19.28
CA GLU A 273 23.05 -3.07 20.70
C GLU A 273 22.06 -2.25 21.55
N GLU A 274 21.31 -1.34 20.91
CA GLU A 274 20.34 -0.50 21.59
C GLU A 274 19.04 -1.26 21.95
N PRO A 275 18.37 -0.89 23.06
CA PRO A 275 17.06 -1.45 23.40
C PRO A 275 16.05 -1.30 22.25
N ARG A 276 15.25 -2.34 21.99
CA ARG A 276 14.26 -2.36 20.89
C ARG A 276 13.43 -1.06 20.78
N PRO A 277 12.83 -0.50 21.85
CA PRO A 277 12.03 0.72 21.72
C PRO A 277 12.84 1.94 21.25
N ILE A 278 14.12 2.02 21.62
CA ILE A 278 15.03 3.08 21.17
C ILE A 278 15.34 2.92 19.68
N ARG A 279 15.64 1.71 19.23
CA ARG A 279 15.84 1.40 17.81
C ARG A 279 14.62 1.80 16.96
N LEU A 280 13.41 1.45 17.45
CA LEU A 280 12.16 1.82 16.75
C LEU A 280 11.95 3.34 16.69
N ALA A 281 12.26 4.08 17.77
CA ALA A 281 12.16 5.54 17.77
C ALA A 281 13.17 6.18 16.80
N ALA A 282 14.39 5.65 16.74
CA ALA A 282 15.42 6.11 15.82
C ALA A 282 15.05 5.84 14.36
N ILE A 283 14.56 4.63 14.02
CA ILE A 283 14.12 4.26 12.68
C ILE A 283 12.93 5.13 12.23
N ALA A 284 11.98 5.42 13.13
CA ALA A 284 10.88 6.33 12.84
C ALA A 284 11.37 7.76 12.50
N GLY A 285 12.43 8.23 13.17
CA GLY A 285 13.10 9.49 12.82
C GLY A 285 13.80 9.43 11.46
N LEU A 286 14.54 8.37 11.18
CA LEU A 286 15.22 8.15 9.89
C LEU A 286 14.23 8.09 8.72
N ARG A 287 13.03 7.56 8.94
CA ARG A 287 11.95 7.52 7.93
C ARG A 287 11.60 8.91 7.41
N ARG A 288 11.52 9.93 8.27
CA ARG A 288 11.25 11.32 7.83
C ARG A 288 12.42 11.90 7.04
N ILE A 289 13.64 11.64 7.47
CA ILE A 289 14.85 12.08 6.74
C ILE A 289 14.85 11.48 5.34
N VAL A 290 14.60 10.18 5.22
CA VAL A 290 14.54 9.48 3.92
C VAL A 290 13.42 10.03 3.03
N ALA A 291 12.26 10.36 3.61
CA ALA A 291 11.11 10.89 2.85
C ALA A 291 11.33 12.32 2.33
N GLN A 292 12.15 13.13 3.01
CA GLN A 292 12.39 14.54 2.67
C GLN A 292 13.69 14.78 1.90
N SER A 293 14.62 13.82 1.93
CA SER A 293 15.95 14.01 1.35
C SER A 293 15.99 13.58 -0.11
N GLU A 294 16.56 14.42 -0.98
CA GLU A 294 17.13 13.97 -2.24
C GLU A 294 18.25 12.97 -1.96
N ALA A 295 18.42 11.97 -2.83
CA ALA A 295 19.24 10.76 -2.62
C ALA A 295 20.70 10.95 -2.16
N LYS A 296 21.25 12.17 -2.21
CA LYS A 296 22.61 12.47 -1.75
C LYS A 296 22.68 12.55 -0.22
N GLY A 297 23.40 11.61 0.41
CA GLY A 297 23.64 11.57 1.86
C GLY A 297 22.78 10.56 2.63
N THR A 298 21.82 9.91 1.98
CA THR A 298 20.98 8.89 2.66
C THR A 298 21.51 7.46 2.52
N GLU A 299 22.63 7.24 1.80
CA GLU A 299 23.16 5.89 1.55
C GLU A 299 23.38 5.10 2.84
N LYS A 300 24.01 5.71 3.84
CA LYS A 300 24.27 5.05 5.12
C LYS A 300 22.98 4.73 5.89
N VAL A 301 21.96 5.58 5.76
CA VAL A 301 20.64 5.33 6.34
C VAL A 301 19.99 4.12 5.66
N ILE A 302 19.99 4.09 4.34
CA ILE A 302 19.43 2.97 3.58
C ILE A 302 20.18 1.68 3.88
N GLU A 303 21.50 1.72 3.99
CA GLU A 303 22.33 0.57 4.37
C GLU A 303 21.93 0.01 5.74
N THR A 304 21.86 0.87 6.77
CA THR A 304 21.43 0.48 8.13
C THR A 304 20.01 -0.08 8.14
N LEU A 305 19.10 0.50 7.36
CA LEU A 305 17.73 -0.01 7.26
C LEU A 305 17.67 -1.37 6.54
N ILE A 306 18.53 -1.63 5.55
CA ILE A 306 18.64 -2.94 4.89
C ILE A 306 19.13 -3.98 5.91
N GLU A 307 20.15 -3.67 6.69
CA GLU A 307 20.66 -4.56 7.75
C GLU A 307 19.60 -4.85 8.82
N ALA A 308 18.91 -3.80 9.28
CA ALA A 308 17.85 -3.94 10.27
C ALA A 308 16.62 -4.70 9.75
N ALA A 309 16.32 -4.61 8.44
CA ALA A 309 15.24 -5.36 7.79
C ALA A 309 15.54 -6.87 7.72
N ASP A 310 16.81 -7.25 7.62
CA ASP A 310 17.26 -8.66 7.61
C ASP A 310 17.47 -9.24 9.03
N GLY A 311 17.33 -8.39 10.05
CA GLY A 311 17.58 -8.78 11.44
C GLY A 311 16.49 -9.68 12.05
N ASP A 312 16.84 -10.35 13.16
CA ASP A 312 15.95 -11.30 13.85
C ASP A 312 14.82 -10.63 14.66
N ASP A 313 14.93 -9.33 14.97
CA ASP A 313 13.89 -8.59 15.67
C ASP A 313 12.78 -8.17 14.72
N LEU A 314 11.67 -8.92 14.72
CA LEU A 314 10.55 -8.74 13.82
C LEU A 314 9.94 -7.32 13.83
N ALA A 315 9.90 -6.64 15.00
CA ALA A 315 9.33 -5.30 15.09
C ALA A 315 10.25 -4.26 14.43
N VAL A 316 11.56 -4.38 14.66
CA VAL A 316 12.59 -3.52 14.06
C VAL A 316 12.66 -3.78 12.55
N ALA A 317 12.66 -5.05 12.14
CA ALA A 317 12.64 -5.44 10.74
C ALA A 317 11.42 -4.89 10.01
N GLN A 318 10.22 -5.01 10.60
CA GLN A 318 8.98 -4.45 10.05
C GLN A 318 9.08 -2.92 9.86
N SER A 319 9.53 -2.20 10.89
CA SER A 319 9.67 -0.74 10.83
C SER A 319 10.67 -0.31 9.75
N SER A 320 11.75 -1.07 9.58
CA SER A 320 12.77 -0.84 8.54
C SER A 320 12.22 -1.13 7.15
N VAL A 321 11.49 -2.24 6.96
CA VAL A 321 10.79 -2.59 5.72
C VAL A 321 9.79 -1.50 5.33
N ASP A 322 8.99 -1.01 6.28
CA ASP A 322 8.01 0.06 6.01
C ASP A 322 8.68 1.38 5.63
N THR A 323 9.86 1.65 6.18
CA THR A 323 10.67 2.81 5.83
C THR A 323 11.28 2.64 4.44
N LEU A 324 11.88 1.50 4.15
CA LEU A 324 12.47 1.19 2.85
C LEU A 324 11.44 1.16 1.72
N ARG A 325 10.18 0.85 2.00
CA ARG A 325 9.11 0.81 0.98
C ARG A 325 8.93 2.13 0.25
N GLY A 326 9.07 3.26 0.96
CA GLY A 326 9.00 4.62 0.39
C GLY A 326 10.34 5.20 -0.05
N ALA A 327 11.47 4.58 0.30
CA ALA A 327 12.80 5.10 0.08
C ALA A 327 13.28 4.88 -1.36
N ARG A 328 14.04 5.83 -1.92
CA ARG A 328 14.79 5.61 -3.15
C ARG A 328 16.07 4.83 -2.82
N ILE A 329 16.22 3.65 -3.38
CA ILE A 329 17.40 2.81 -3.17
C ILE A 329 18.53 3.31 -4.09
N PRO A 330 19.68 3.74 -3.57
CA PRO A 330 20.84 4.11 -4.38
C PRO A 330 21.38 2.91 -5.18
N GLU A 331 21.92 3.18 -6.36
CA GLU A 331 22.48 2.14 -7.24
C GLU A 331 23.63 1.37 -6.55
N SER A 332 24.44 2.08 -5.75
CA SER A 332 25.51 1.49 -4.93
C SER A 332 25.01 0.41 -3.95
N LEU A 333 23.77 0.51 -3.50
CA LEU A 333 23.13 -0.43 -2.55
C LEU A 333 22.19 -1.45 -3.22
N ALA A 334 21.97 -1.36 -4.52
CA ALA A 334 21.05 -2.24 -5.24
C ALA A 334 21.39 -3.74 -5.04
N LYS A 335 22.66 -4.12 -5.03
CA LYS A 335 23.11 -5.49 -4.77
C LYS A 335 22.79 -5.94 -3.33
N ARG A 336 23.03 -5.09 -2.33
CA ARG A 336 22.72 -5.40 -0.92
C ARG A 336 21.22 -5.49 -0.70
N PHE A 337 20.46 -4.56 -1.26
CA PHE A 337 19.00 -4.61 -1.23
C PHE A 337 18.46 -5.88 -1.92
N GLY A 338 19.05 -6.26 -3.05
CA GLY A 338 18.73 -7.49 -3.77
C GLY A 338 18.99 -8.76 -2.96
N ALA A 339 19.97 -8.76 -2.06
CA ALA A 339 20.25 -9.90 -1.19
C ALA A 339 19.09 -10.20 -0.21
N LEU A 340 18.27 -9.18 0.14
CA LEU A 340 17.06 -9.38 0.95
C LEU A 340 16.05 -10.34 0.30
N ALA A 341 16.09 -10.55 -1.02
CA ALA A 341 15.25 -11.55 -1.68
C ALA A 341 15.50 -13.00 -1.19
N LYS A 342 16.65 -13.23 -0.53
CA LYS A 342 17.01 -14.51 0.09
C LYS A 342 16.97 -14.45 1.62
N SER A 343 16.47 -13.37 2.20
CA SER A 343 16.33 -13.21 3.64
C SER A 343 15.41 -14.26 4.24
N LYS A 344 15.70 -14.68 5.46
CA LYS A 344 14.80 -15.52 6.26
C LYS A 344 13.59 -14.72 6.74
N ASN A 345 13.69 -13.38 6.77
CA ASN A 345 12.58 -12.50 7.10
C ASN A 345 11.67 -12.33 5.88
N VAL A 346 10.49 -12.95 5.94
CA VAL A 346 9.49 -12.96 4.86
C VAL A 346 9.10 -11.54 4.41
N MET A 347 9.11 -10.55 5.31
CA MET A 347 8.73 -9.19 4.97
C MET A 347 9.82 -8.46 4.19
N ALA A 348 11.09 -8.65 4.57
CA ALA A 348 12.24 -8.13 3.84
C ALA A 348 12.36 -8.80 2.45
N GLN A 349 12.18 -10.12 2.41
CA GLN A 349 12.14 -10.89 1.17
C GLN A 349 11.07 -10.35 0.21
N LYS A 350 9.83 -10.18 0.71
CA LYS A 350 8.71 -9.64 -0.07
C LYS A 350 9.01 -8.23 -0.60
N LEU A 351 9.53 -7.33 0.25
CA LEU A 351 9.88 -5.97 -0.15
C LEU A 351 10.91 -5.97 -1.27
N ALA A 352 11.98 -6.77 -1.13
CA ALA A 352 13.02 -6.88 -2.14
C ALA A 352 12.43 -7.36 -3.48
N MET A 353 11.64 -8.43 -3.45
CA MET A 353 11.00 -8.98 -4.65
C MET A 353 10.05 -7.99 -5.34
N GLU A 354 9.32 -7.17 -4.57
CA GLU A 354 8.42 -6.15 -5.13
C GLU A 354 9.17 -4.95 -5.75
N ARG A 355 10.40 -4.67 -5.31
CA ARG A 355 11.15 -3.46 -5.70
C ARG A 355 12.42 -3.71 -6.50
N LEU A 356 12.90 -4.95 -6.55
CA LEU A 356 14.10 -5.31 -7.31
C LEU A 356 14.10 -4.84 -8.77
N PRO A 357 12.96 -4.86 -9.50
CA PRO A 357 12.94 -4.42 -10.88
C PRO A 357 13.37 -2.96 -11.08
N ALA A 358 13.11 -2.09 -10.11
CA ALA A 358 13.36 -0.65 -10.23
C ALA A 358 14.86 -0.25 -10.20
N GLY A 359 15.80 -1.20 -10.06
CA GLY A 359 17.23 -0.90 -10.00
C GLY A 359 18.15 -2.12 -9.96
N GLY A 360 17.61 -3.34 -10.03
CA GLY A 360 18.38 -4.56 -9.78
C GLY A 360 18.98 -5.25 -11.01
N GLY A 361 18.70 -4.78 -12.23
CA GLY A 361 19.23 -5.35 -13.47
C GLY A 361 18.88 -6.81 -13.71
N ALA A 362 19.58 -7.47 -14.64
CA ALA A 362 19.31 -8.85 -15.08
C ALA A 362 19.37 -9.89 -13.94
N SER A 363 20.23 -9.68 -12.95
CA SER A 363 20.35 -10.59 -11.79
C SER A 363 19.09 -10.61 -10.92
N ALA A 364 18.48 -9.43 -10.74
CA ALA A 364 17.23 -9.29 -9.98
C ALA A 364 16.06 -9.95 -10.70
N VAL A 365 15.94 -9.70 -12.01
CA VAL A 365 14.92 -10.37 -12.84
C VAL A 365 15.04 -11.87 -12.77
N LYS A 366 16.28 -12.41 -12.85
CA LYS A 366 16.53 -13.84 -12.74
C LYS A 366 16.05 -14.41 -11.39
N ALA A 367 16.38 -13.74 -10.28
CA ALA A 367 15.96 -14.17 -8.95
C ALA A 367 14.42 -14.15 -8.78
N LEU A 368 13.75 -13.14 -9.36
CA LEU A 368 12.28 -13.06 -9.36
C LEU A 368 11.63 -14.15 -10.22
N VAL A 369 12.21 -14.48 -11.37
CA VAL A 369 11.74 -15.57 -12.24
C VAL A 369 11.85 -16.92 -11.50
N GLU A 370 12.98 -17.18 -10.83
CA GLU A 370 13.17 -18.36 -10.00
C GLU A 370 12.14 -18.43 -8.85
N ALA A 371 11.91 -17.32 -8.15
CA ALA A 371 10.94 -17.24 -7.06
C ALA A 371 9.49 -17.46 -7.54
N LEU A 372 9.11 -16.95 -8.72
CA LEU A 372 7.78 -17.17 -9.30
C LEU A 372 7.53 -18.64 -9.65
N GLY A 373 8.57 -19.37 -10.05
CA GLY A 373 8.51 -20.81 -10.30
C GLY A 373 8.56 -21.66 -9.02
N GLY A 374 8.97 -21.10 -7.88
CA GLY A 374 9.17 -21.81 -6.62
C GLY A 374 7.88 -22.20 -5.88
N ASP A 375 8.03 -22.86 -4.71
CA ASP A 375 6.92 -23.41 -3.93
C ASP A 375 6.33 -22.45 -2.89
N ASP A 376 7.07 -21.42 -2.46
CA ASP A 376 6.60 -20.45 -1.47
C ASP A 376 5.52 -19.51 -2.06
N PRO A 377 4.26 -19.56 -1.58
CA PRO A 377 3.19 -18.72 -2.10
C PRO A 377 3.48 -17.23 -1.95
N THR A 378 4.06 -16.81 -0.82
CA THR A 378 4.33 -15.39 -0.53
C THR A 378 5.41 -14.83 -1.45
N ALA A 379 6.48 -15.62 -1.68
CA ALA A 379 7.55 -15.27 -2.60
C ALA A 379 7.05 -15.21 -4.05
N ARG A 380 6.19 -16.16 -4.46
CA ARG A 380 5.57 -16.18 -5.79
C ARG A 380 4.74 -14.93 -6.07
N ASP A 381 3.85 -14.58 -5.14
CA ASP A 381 2.97 -13.41 -5.30
C ASP A 381 3.77 -12.09 -5.37
N ALA A 382 4.81 -11.98 -4.53
CA ALA A 382 5.68 -10.81 -4.54
C ALA A 382 6.51 -10.73 -5.84
N ALA A 383 7.07 -11.86 -6.28
CA ALA A 383 7.83 -11.95 -7.52
C ALA A 383 6.95 -11.63 -8.75
N GLY A 384 5.72 -12.16 -8.79
CA GLY A 384 4.76 -11.88 -9.85
C GLY A 384 4.45 -10.37 -9.96
N ARG A 385 4.20 -9.70 -8.83
CA ARG A 385 3.98 -8.25 -8.81
C ARG A 385 5.22 -7.45 -9.21
N GLY A 386 6.40 -7.92 -8.83
CA GLY A 386 7.67 -7.29 -9.21
C GLY A 386 7.92 -7.41 -10.71
N LEU A 387 7.82 -8.62 -11.26
CA LEU A 387 8.02 -8.88 -12.69
C LEU A 387 7.00 -8.15 -13.57
N ALA A 388 5.74 -8.06 -13.14
CA ALA A 388 4.69 -7.34 -13.88
C ALA A 388 4.94 -5.82 -14.03
N LYS A 389 5.85 -5.26 -13.24
CA LYS A 389 6.27 -3.84 -13.31
C LYS A 389 7.57 -3.62 -14.06
N ALA A 390 8.24 -4.69 -14.49
CA ALA A 390 9.57 -4.67 -15.08
C ALA A 390 9.52 -5.07 -16.57
N PRO A 391 9.49 -4.13 -17.52
CA PRO A 391 9.46 -4.46 -18.96
C PRO A 391 10.63 -5.35 -19.41
N GLU A 392 11.80 -5.18 -18.78
CA GLU A 392 13.00 -6.01 -19.03
C GLU A 392 12.82 -7.47 -18.64
N SER A 393 11.77 -7.80 -17.88
CA SER A 393 11.46 -9.18 -17.47
C SER A 393 10.81 -10.01 -18.58
N VAL A 394 10.27 -9.39 -19.62
CA VAL A 394 9.48 -10.07 -20.67
C VAL A 394 10.24 -11.24 -21.28
N LEU A 395 11.45 -11.02 -21.78
CA LEU A 395 12.22 -12.08 -22.44
C LEU A 395 12.70 -13.18 -21.48
N PRO A 396 13.24 -12.87 -20.27
CA PRO A 396 13.53 -13.88 -19.25
C PRO A 396 12.31 -14.70 -18.82
N VAL A 397 11.15 -14.08 -18.64
CA VAL A 397 9.90 -14.78 -18.29
C VAL A 397 9.42 -15.66 -19.44
N THR A 398 9.51 -15.20 -20.69
CA THR A 398 9.20 -16.00 -21.89
C THR A 398 10.05 -17.27 -21.92
N ARG A 399 11.34 -17.16 -21.72
CA ARG A 399 12.25 -18.31 -21.72
C ARG A 399 11.98 -19.27 -20.56
N ALA A 400 11.66 -18.75 -19.38
CA ALA A 400 11.27 -19.56 -18.23
C ALA A 400 9.93 -20.29 -18.47
N LEU A 401 8.96 -19.63 -19.10
CA LEU A 401 7.73 -20.25 -19.56
C LEU A 401 8.00 -21.41 -20.51
N LEU A 402 8.81 -21.19 -21.55
CA LEU A 402 9.13 -22.20 -22.56
C LEU A 402 9.93 -23.39 -21.97
N ALA A 403 10.70 -23.18 -20.91
CA ALA A 403 11.42 -24.23 -20.20
C ALA A 403 10.57 -24.97 -19.16
N SER A 404 9.36 -24.49 -18.86
CA SER A 404 8.49 -25.05 -17.83
C SER A 404 7.89 -26.39 -18.28
N LYS A 405 7.85 -27.35 -17.32
CA LYS A 405 7.19 -28.66 -17.52
C LYS A 405 5.89 -28.78 -16.72
N ASP A 406 5.66 -27.88 -15.80
CA ASP A 406 4.47 -27.84 -14.93
C ASP A 406 3.45 -26.83 -15.45
N GLU A 407 2.19 -27.23 -15.58
CA GLU A 407 1.10 -26.38 -16.08
C GLU A 407 0.89 -25.15 -15.19
N GLN A 408 0.91 -25.32 -13.87
CA GLN A 408 0.64 -24.22 -12.95
C GLN A 408 1.76 -23.18 -12.99
N VAL A 409 3.00 -23.65 -13.08
CA VAL A 409 4.18 -22.79 -13.25
C VAL A 409 4.10 -22.04 -14.58
N ALA A 410 3.76 -22.74 -15.66
CA ALA A 410 3.55 -22.12 -16.98
C ALA A 410 2.46 -21.04 -16.94
N ARG A 411 1.32 -21.31 -16.30
CA ARG A 411 0.23 -20.32 -16.15
C ARG A 411 0.65 -19.08 -15.33
N ARG A 412 1.53 -19.24 -14.33
CA ARG A 412 2.07 -18.09 -13.56
C ARG A 412 2.92 -17.19 -14.45
N TYR A 413 3.84 -17.77 -15.22
CA TYR A 413 4.66 -17.01 -16.18
C TYR A 413 3.79 -16.33 -17.24
N ALA A 414 2.81 -17.04 -17.79
CA ALA A 414 1.85 -16.48 -18.74
C ALA A 414 1.07 -15.30 -18.13
N GLY A 415 0.71 -15.37 -16.84
CA GLY A 415 0.07 -14.26 -16.12
C GLY A 415 0.92 -12.99 -16.10
N VAL A 416 2.23 -13.11 -15.90
CA VAL A 416 3.16 -11.96 -15.97
C VAL A 416 3.23 -11.40 -17.38
N LEU A 417 3.33 -12.23 -18.41
CA LEU A 417 3.36 -11.78 -19.81
C LEU A 417 2.06 -11.06 -20.21
N ARG A 418 0.89 -11.52 -19.72
CA ARG A 418 -0.37 -10.81 -19.91
C ARG A 418 -0.37 -9.40 -19.31
N ALA A 419 0.27 -9.22 -18.15
CA ALA A 419 0.41 -7.90 -17.53
C ALA A 419 1.25 -6.93 -18.37
N HIS A 420 2.12 -7.45 -19.23
CA HIS A 420 2.92 -6.67 -20.19
C HIS A 420 2.30 -6.56 -21.58
N ARG A 421 1.01 -6.87 -21.75
CA ARG A 421 0.30 -6.72 -23.03
C ARG A 421 0.55 -5.33 -23.63
N GLY A 422 0.97 -5.30 -24.90
CA GLY A 422 1.33 -4.06 -25.60
C GLY A 422 2.80 -3.61 -25.48
N HIS A 423 3.58 -4.24 -24.57
CA HIS A 423 5.02 -3.99 -24.41
C HIS A 423 5.88 -5.23 -24.67
N ILE A 424 5.29 -6.31 -25.17
CA ILE A 424 5.99 -7.57 -25.47
C ILE A 424 6.78 -7.38 -26.76
N SER A 425 8.07 -7.70 -26.71
CA SER A 425 8.93 -7.61 -27.90
C SER A 425 8.55 -8.63 -28.96
N ASN A 426 8.74 -8.27 -30.25
CA ASN A 426 8.51 -9.20 -31.35
C ASN A 426 9.32 -10.51 -31.15
N GLN A 427 10.55 -10.40 -30.65
CA GLN A 427 11.37 -11.57 -30.37
C GLN A 427 10.69 -12.55 -29.39
N ALA A 428 10.07 -12.05 -28.32
CA ALA A 428 9.35 -12.90 -27.36
C ALA A 428 8.12 -13.55 -27.99
N ILE A 429 7.40 -12.83 -28.84
CA ILE A 429 6.25 -13.37 -29.59
C ILE A 429 6.71 -14.45 -30.55
N ASP A 430 7.80 -14.23 -31.28
CA ASP A 430 8.33 -15.19 -32.25
C ASP A 430 8.81 -16.47 -31.56
N GLU A 431 9.51 -16.37 -30.41
CA GLU A 431 9.92 -17.55 -29.62
C GLU A 431 8.70 -18.38 -29.15
N LEU A 432 7.59 -17.72 -28.75
CA LEU A 432 6.34 -18.39 -28.35
C LEU A 432 5.63 -19.05 -29.55
N VAL A 433 5.53 -18.34 -30.66
CA VAL A 433 4.89 -18.83 -31.90
C VAL A 433 5.63 -20.06 -32.44
N GLU A 434 6.95 -20.03 -32.46
CA GLU A 434 7.76 -21.17 -32.92
C GLU A 434 7.57 -22.40 -32.04
N GLN A 435 7.54 -22.22 -30.72
CA GLN A 435 7.25 -23.34 -29.81
C GLN A 435 5.84 -23.91 -30.03
N ILE A 436 4.83 -23.06 -30.30
CA ILE A 436 3.48 -23.54 -30.61
C ILE A 436 3.50 -24.35 -31.93
N ARG A 437 4.23 -23.89 -32.96
CA ARG A 437 4.37 -24.64 -34.22
C ARG A 437 5.00 -26.01 -34.03
N GLU A 438 6.06 -26.11 -33.22
CA GLU A 438 6.68 -27.41 -32.90
C GLU A 438 5.71 -28.36 -32.17
N LEU A 439 4.95 -27.84 -31.19
CA LEU A 439 3.95 -28.62 -30.47
C LEU A 439 2.80 -29.06 -31.37
N MET A 440 2.32 -28.17 -32.22
CA MET A 440 1.31 -28.43 -33.23
C MET A 440 1.76 -29.51 -34.22
N ASP A 441 3.02 -29.48 -34.67
CA ASP A 441 3.59 -30.49 -35.54
C ASP A 441 3.60 -31.88 -34.88
N ARG A 442 3.96 -31.94 -33.61
CA ARG A 442 3.92 -33.21 -32.83
C ARG A 442 2.49 -33.70 -32.66
N HIS A 443 1.57 -32.78 -32.36
CA HIS A 443 0.16 -33.09 -32.19
C HIS A 443 -0.45 -33.65 -33.47
N LEU A 444 -0.25 -32.99 -34.62
CA LEU A 444 -0.80 -33.42 -35.92
C LEU A 444 -0.23 -34.78 -36.39
N LYS A 445 0.99 -35.14 -35.93
CA LYS A 445 1.62 -36.44 -36.18
C LYS A 445 1.23 -37.53 -35.17
N GLY A 446 0.35 -37.21 -34.20
CA GLY A 446 -0.06 -38.14 -33.13
C GLY A 446 1.08 -38.50 -32.15
N LYS A 447 2.09 -37.61 -32.03
CA LYS A 447 3.31 -37.85 -31.21
C LYS A 447 3.36 -36.96 -29.96
N ALA A 448 2.35 -36.11 -29.74
CA ALA A 448 2.28 -35.22 -28.58
C ALA A 448 1.84 -36.01 -27.32
N SER A 449 2.53 -35.80 -26.19
CA SER A 449 2.08 -36.28 -24.87
C SER A 449 0.92 -35.45 -24.33
N ALA A 450 0.20 -35.94 -23.32
CA ALA A 450 -0.87 -35.22 -22.65
C ALA A 450 -0.38 -33.85 -22.11
N ASP A 451 0.78 -33.81 -21.48
CA ASP A 451 1.38 -32.56 -20.95
C ASP A 451 1.70 -31.56 -22.06
N GLN A 452 2.18 -32.07 -23.22
CA GLN A 452 2.44 -31.20 -24.38
C GLN A 452 1.17 -30.59 -24.96
N LEU A 453 0.04 -31.31 -24.97
CA LEU A 453 -1.25 -30.79 -25.39
C LEU A 453 -1.77 -29.71 -24.44
N VAL A 454 -1.60 -29.94 -23.14
CA VAL A 454 -1.94 -28.92 -22.11
C VAL A 454 -1.06 -27.69 -22.28
N PHE A 455 0.23 -27.86 -22.50
CA PHE A 455 1.16 -26.75 -22.68
C PHE A 455 0.89 -25.97 -23.96
N GLU A 456 0.59 -26.66 -25.10
CA GLU A 456 0.14 -26.03 -26.35
C GLU A 456 -1.08 -25.11 -26.09
N ARG A 457 -2.04 -25.59 -25.30
CA ARG A 457 -3.24 -24.82 -24.94
C ARG A 457 -2.88 -23.57 -24.13
N VAL A 458 -2.01 -23.69 -23.10
CA VAL A 458 -1.57 -22.55 -22.27
C VAL A 458 -0.89 -21.47 -23.14
N LEU A 459 -0.02 -21.88 -24.07
CA LEU A 459 0.64 -20.96 -25.00
C LEU A 459 -0.35 -20.34 -25.98
N GLY A 460 -1.31 -21.11 -26.49
CA GLY A 460 -2.36 -20.63 -27.38
C GLY A 460 -3.24 -19.57 -26.72
N GLU A 461 -3.68 -19.82 -25.48
CA GLU A 461 -4.43 -18.86 -24.67
C GLU A 461 -3.62 -17.57 -24.44
N LEU A 462 -2.32 -17.67 -24.17
CA LEU A 462 -1.44 -16.53 -23.99
C LEU A 462 -1.32 -15.69 -25.28
N ILE A 463 -1.00 -16.34 -26.40
CA ILE A 463 -0.86 -15.65 -27.70
C ILE A 463 -2.16 -15.00 -28.13
N ALA A 464 -3.33 -15.60 -27.85
CA ALA A 464 -4.63 -14.97 -28.10
C ALA A 464 -4.80 -13.65 -27.32
N ASP A 465 -4.20 -13.54 -26.16
CA ASP A 465 -4.29 -12.33 -25.32
C ASP A 465 -3.26 -11.26 -25.71
N ILE A 466 -2.04 -11.65 -26.08
CA ILE A 466 -0.93 -10.70 -26.29
C ILE A 466 -0.66 -10.37 -27.76
N ALA A 467 -1.00 -11.28 -28.67
CA ALA A 467 -0.78 -11.14 -30.12
C ALA A 467 -1.93 -11.79 -30.93
N PRO A 468 -3.15 -11.20 -30.91
CA PRO A 468 -4.35 -11.79 -31.53
C PRO A 468 -4.18 -12.18 -32.99
N ALA A 469 -3.50 -11.35 -33.78
CA ALA A 469 -3.24 -11.65 -35.20
C ALA A 469 -2.39 -12.92 -35.40
N LYS A 470 -1.38 -13.11 -34.54
CA LYS A 470 -0.55 -14.34 -34.57
C LYS A 470 -1.32 -15.57 -34.12
N HIS A 471 -2.22 -15.42 -33.16
CA HIS A 471 -3.10 -16.51 -32.74
C HIS A 471 -4.02 -16.95 -33.89
N VAL A 472 -4.65 -16.01 -34.58
CA VAL A 472 -5.49 -16.30 -35.77
C VAL A 472 -4.66 -17.00 -36.85
N GLU A 473 -3.47 -16.49 -37.18
CA GLU A 473 -2.55 -17.12 -38.14
C GLU A 473 -2.28 -18.60 -37.81
N LEU A 474 -1.94 -18.90 -36.56
CA LEU A 474 -1.68 -20.26 -36.08
C LEU A 474 -2.90 -21.19 -36.18
N LEU A 475 -4.09 -20.69 -35.84
CA LEU A 475 -5.32 -21.46 -35.96
C LEU A 475 -5.63 -21.83 -37.43
N PHE A 476 -5.47 -20.87 -38.36
CA PHE A 476 -5.64 -21.13 -39.78
C PHE A 476 -4.56 -22.05 -40.34
N GLU A 477 -3.32 -21.90 -39.92
CA GLU A 477 -2.23 -22.82 -40.29
C GLU A 477 -2.58 -24.27 -39.88
N ARG A 478 -3.05 -24.48 -38.65
CA ARG A 478 -3.50 -25.78 -38.15
C ARG A 478 -4.66 -26.33 -38.97
N ALA A 479 -5.68 -25.53 -39.19
CA ALA A 479 -6.86 -25.95 -39.94
C ALA A 479 -6.52 -26.31 -41.40
N LYS A 480 -5.69 -25.53 -42.07
CA LYS A 480 -5.22 -25.82 -43.44
C LYS A 480 -4.44 -27.15 -43.51
N ARG A 481 -3.63 -27.44 -42.51
CA ARG A 481 -2.89 -28.73 -42.43
C ARG A 481 -3.82 -29.92 -42.19
N LEU A 482 -4.84 -29.77 -41.31
CA LEU A 482 -5.85 -30.83 -41.06
C LEU A 482 -6.73 -31.03 -42.30
N ALA A 483 -7.18 -29.99 -42.96
CA ALA A 483 -7.97 -30.10 -44.20
C ALA A 483 -7.17 -30.86 -45.29
N LYS A 484 -5.89 -30.54 -45.49
CA LYS A 484 -5.01 -31.27 -46.43
C LYS A 484 -4.82 -32.77 -46.07
N GLN A 485 -5.04 -33.13 -44.81
CA GLN A 485 -5.02 -34.54 -44.36
C GLN A 485 -6.39 -35.23 -44.53
N GLY A 486 -7.38 -34.57 -45.14
CA GLY A 486 -8.72 -35.11 -45.29
C GLY A 486 -9.56 -35.12 -44.01
N LYS A 487 -9.27 -34.21 -43.05
CA LYS A 487 -9.90 -34.12 -41.73
C LYS A 487 -10.67 -32.79 -41.57
N PRO A 488 -11.69 -32.52 -42.40
CA PRO A 488 -12.41 -31.23 -42.39
C PRO A 488 -13.11 -30.95 -41.04
N ILE A 489 -13.65 -31.98 -40.36
CA ILE A 489 -14.31 -31.81 -39.07
C ILE A 489 -13.32 -31.35 -38.00
N GLU A 490 -12.12 -31.95 -37.94
CA GLU A 490 -11.06 -31.53 -37.00
C GLU A 490 -10.53 -30.13 -37.37
N ALA A 491 -10.40 -29.83 -38.67
CA ALA A 491 -10.01 -28.53 -39.19
C ALA A 491 -11.00 -27.44 -38.75
N PHE A 492 -12.27 -27.70 -38.95
CA PHE A 492 -13.34 -26.79 -38.49
C PHE A 492 -13.34 -26.66 -36.98
N GLY A 493 -13.19 -27.74 -36.24
CA GLY A 493 -13.09 -27.74 -34.79
C GLY A 493 -12.02 -26.78 -34.26
N SER A 494 -10.90 -26.65 -35.00
CA SER A 494 -9.82 -25.70 -34.68
C SER A 494 -10.22 -24.23 -34.88
N LEU A 495 -11.07 -23.95 -35.86
CA LEU A 495 -11.52 -22.57 -36.19
C LEU A 495 -12.85 -22.20 -35.56
N LYS A 496 -13.64 -23.16 -35.08
CA LYS A 496 -14.97 -22.93 -34.50
C LYS A 496 -15.04 -21.81 -33.45
N PRO A 497 -14.04 -21.66 -32.54
CA PRO A 497 -14.01 -20.55 -31.59
C PRO A 497 -14.02 -19.16 -32.23
N LEU A 498 -13.54 -19.05 -33.49
CA LEU A 498 -13.49 -17.76 -34.21
C LEU A 498 -14.86 -17.31 -34.72
N LEU A 499 -15.85 -18.20 -34.85
CA LEU A 499 -17.21 -17.82 -35.28
C LEU A 499 -17.90 -16.82 -34.33
N ARG A 500 -17.57 -16.88 -33.05
CA ARG A 500 -18.08 -15.97 -31.99
C ARG A 500 -16.93 -15.49 -31.13
N SER A 501 -15.88 -14.95 -31.76
CA SER A 501 -14.71 -14.50 -31.05
C SER A 501 -14.82 -13.05 -30.57
N ARG A 502 -13.87 -12.65 -29.69
CA ARG A 502 -13.71 -11.26 -29.29
C ARG A 502 -13.43 -10.38 -30.53
N ALA A 503 -13.81 -9.11 -30.45
CA ALA A 503 -13.67 -8.16 -31.56
C ALA A 503 -12.22 -8.04 -32.08
N ASP A 504 -11.22 -8.16 -31.22
CA ASP A 504 -9.80 -8.10 -31.59
C ASP A 504 -9.33 -9.32 -32.41
N LEU A 505 -9.87 -10.51 -32.13
CA LEU A 505 -9.63 -11.72 -32.91
C LEU A 505 -10.40 -11.68 -34.25
N ASP A 506 -11.66 -11.24 -34.24
CA ASP A 506 -12.48 -11.11 -35.44
C ASP A 506 -11.88 -10.08 -36.42
N ALA A 507 -11.35 -8.97 -35.91
CA ALA A 507 -10.67 -7.95 -36.72
C ALA A 507 -9.35 -8.44 -37.34
N ALA A 508 -8.74 -9.48 -36.77
CA ALA A 508 -7.50 -10.06 -37.29
C ALA A 508 -7.73 -11.08 -38.44
N ILE A 509 -8.99 -11.44 -38.74
CA ILE A 509 -9.36 -12.39 -39.81
C ILE A 509 -9.50 -11.62 -41.13
N ASP A 510 -8.65 -11.94 -42.11
CA ASP A 510 -8.81 -11.40 -43.47
C ASP A 510 -9.97 -12.07 -44.23
N ASP A 511 -10.33 -11.52 -45.41
CA ASP A 511 -11.49 -12.00 -46.17
C ASP A 511 -11.29 -13.41 -46.73
N ASP A 512 -10.07 -13.80 -47.11
CA ASP A 512 -9.77 -15.17 -47.59
C ASP A 512 -9.82 -16.18 -46.40
N GLN A 513 -9.34 -15.79 -45.26
CA GLN A 513 -9.44 -16.58 -44.03
C GLN A 513 -10.90 -16.74 -43.61
N ARG A 514 -11.70 -15.66 -43.69
CA ARG A 514 -13.13 -15.68 -43.36
C ARG A 514 -13.90 -16.59 -44.30
N PHE A 515 -13.56 -16.52 -45.61
CA PHE A 515 -14.14 -17.44 -46.57
C PHE A 515 -13.77 -18.90 -46.27
N PHE A 516 -12.50 -19.18 -46.01
CA PHE A 516 -12.05 -20.53 -45.66
C PHE A 516 -12.73 -21.07 -44.38
N LEU A 517 -12.92 -20.24 -43.35
CA LEU A 517 -13.67 -20.59 -42.15
C LEU A 517 -15.12 -20.98 -42.48
N ALA A 518 -15.82 -20.15 -43.24
CA ALA A 518 -17.19 -20.37 -43.64
C ALA A 518 -17.34 -21.63 -44.49
N GLN A 519 -16.43 -21.83 -45.47
CA GLN A 519 -16.34 -23.01 -46.32
C GLN A 519 -16.14 -24.30 -45.50
N LEU A 520 -15.15 -24.35 -44.58
CA LEU A 520 -14.94 -25.50 -43.71
C LEU A 520 -16.15 -25.79 -42.80
N SER A 521 -16.88 -24.76 -42.42
CA SER A 521 -18.11 -24.93 -41.65
C SER A 521 -19.16 -25.73 -42.45
N LEU A 522 -19.28 -25.46 -43.73
CA LEU A 522 -20.18 -26.20 -44.61
C LEU A 522 -19.70 -27.63 -44.83
N GLU A 523 -18.40 -27.82 -45.13
CA GLU A 523 -17.80 -29.15 -45.36
C GLU A 523 -17.93 -30.07 -44.12
N ALA A 524 -17.81 -29.49 -42.90
CA ALA A 524 -17.95 -30.21 -41.66
C ALA A 524 -19.41 -30.56 -41.30
N MET A 525 -20.38 -29.91 -41.94
CA MET A 525 -21.80 -30.17 -41.74
C MET A 525 -22.32 -31.20 -42.73
N GLY A 526 -23.17 -32.12 -42.27
CA GLY A 526 -23.97 -32.93 -43.18
C GLY A 526 -25.07 -32.09 -43.86
N GLU A 527 -25.45 -32.44 -45.08
CA GLU A 527 -26.45 -31.74 -45.88
C GLU A 527 -27.76 -31.49 -45.14
N GLY A 528 -28.19 -32.45 -44.30
CA GLY A 528 -29.39 -32.32 -43.45
C GLY A 528 -29.27 -31.20 -42.43
N LEU A 529 -28.06 -30.96 -41.86
CA LEU A 529 -27.81 -29.89 -40.90
C LEU A 529 -27.87 -28.53 -41.56
N VAL A 530 -27.32 -28.37 -42.80
CA VAL A 530 -27.38 -27.10 -43.55
C VAL A 530 -28.85 -26.70 -43.80
N ARG A 531 -29.73 -27.67 -44.11
CA ARG A 531 -31.18 -27.43 -44.29
C ARG A 531 -31.88 -27.02 -42.99
N SER A 532 -31.36 -27.36 -41.83
CA SER A 532 -31.93 -27.04 -40.53
C SER A 532 -31.37 -25.78 -39.88
N LEU A 533 -30.41 -25.08 -40.51
CA LEU A 533 -29.82 -23.84 -39.96
C LEU A 533 -30.87 -22.72 -39.88
N HIS A 534 -30.79 -21.91 -38.85
CA HIS A 534 -31.56 -20.70 -38.67
C HIS A 534 -30.88 -19.51 -39.35
N ALA A 535 -31.64 -18.47 -39.70
CA ALA A 535 -31.14 -17.29 -40.37
C ALA A 535 -30.06 -16.53 -39.53
N ASP A 536 -30.07 -16.66 -38.22
CA ASP A 536 -29.14 -16.06 -37.28
C ASP A 536 -27.91 -16.95 -36.95
N ASP A 537 -27.71 -18.03 -37.71
CA ASP A 537 -26.52 -18.88 -37.53
C ASP A 537 -25.26 -18.11 -37.93
N PRO A 538 -24.18 -18.15 -37.10
CA PRO A 538 -22.94 -17.44 -37.39
C PRO A 538 -22.31 -17.72 -38.74
N ILE A 539 -22.62 -18.83 -39.38
CA ILE A 539 -22.12 -19.17 -40.73
C ILE A 539 -22.70 -18.23 -41.77
N PHE A 540 -24.02 -17.97 -41.71
CA PHE A 540 -24.66 -17.01 -42.62
C PHE A 540 -24.09 -15.62 -42.46
N GLU A 541 -23.82 -15.19 -41.23
CA GLU A 541 -23.18 -13.92 -40.94
C GLU A 541 -21.79 -13.80 -41.59
N GLN A 542 -20.97 -14.87 -41.58
CA GLN A 542 -19.66 -14.83 -42.23
C GLN A 542 -19.79 -14.64 -43.75
N PHE A 543 -20.70 -15.36 -44.40
CA PHE A 543 -20.92 -15.22 -45.86
C PHE A 543 -21.55 -13.86 -46.20
N ALA A 544 -22.51 -13.37 -45.45
CA ALA A 544 -23.13 -12.06 -45.65
C ALA A 544 -22.11 -10.92 -45.51
N ARG A 545 -21.24 -10.96 -44.52
CA ARG A 545 -20.16 -9.96 -44.36
C ARG A 545 -19.19 -9.94 -45.53
N LEU A 546 -18.88 -11.09 -46.12
CA LEU A 546 -18.02 -11.20 -47.30
C LEU A 546 -18.72 -10.64 -48.56
N ALA A 547 -19.98 -11.01 -48.75
CA ALA A 547 -20.78 -10.51 -49.88
C ALA A 547 -20.95 -8.98 -49.82
N ALA A 548 -21.23 -8.43 -48.64
CA ALA A 548 -21.34 -6.99 -48.41
C ALA A 548 -20.06 -6.20 -48.78
N LYS A 549 -18.89 -6.86 -48.72
CA LYS A 549 -17.60 -6.30 -49.18
C LYS A 549 -17.30 -6.53 -50.66
N GLY A 550 -18.21 -7.17 -51.39
CA GLY A 550 -18.01 -7.52 -52.81
C GLY A 550 -17.11 -8.75 -53.01
N TYR A 551 -16.86 -9.57 -51.99
CA TYR A 551 -16.12 -10.81 -52.15
C TYR A 551 -16.96 -11.82 -52.97
N PRO A 552 -16.42 -12.49 -53.99
CA PRO A 552 -17.21 -13.33 -54.92
C PRO A 552 -17.55 -14.72 -54.31
N VAL A 553 -18.35 -14.71 -53.22
CA VAL A 553 -18.73 -15.89 -52.44
C VAL A 553 -19.33 -16.99 -53.31
N ALA A 554 -20.37 -16.67 -54.06
CA ALA A 554 -21.13 -17.63 -54.88
C ALA A 554 -20.22 -18.32 -55.92
N LYS A 555 -19.40 -17.54 -56.63
CA LYS A 555 -18.48 -18.03 -57.63
C LYS A 555 -17.39 -18.94 -57.02
N ASN A 556 -16.83 -18.55 -55.88
CA ASN A 556 -15.78 -19.34 -55.22
C ASN A 556 -16.31 -20.66 -54.64
N LEU A 557 -17.50 -20.66 -54.03
CA LEU A 557 -18.15 -21.89 -53.56
C LEU A 557 -18.53 -22.81 -54.73
N ALA A 558 -19.13 -22.26 -55.81
CA ALA A 558 -19.52 -23.04 -56.98
C ALA A 558 -18.34 -23.70 -57.71
N ARG A 559 -17.17 -23.10 -57.67
CA ARG A 559 -15.91 -23.66 -58.23
C ARG A 559 -15.19 -24.64 -57.31
N ASN A 560 -15.54 -24.69 -56.07
CA ASN A 560 -14.89 -25.60 -55.10
C ASN A 560 -15.48 -27.01 -55.22
N ASN A 561 -14.67 -27.96 -55.67
CA ASN A 561 -15.09 -29.34 -55.85
C ASN A 561 -15.24 -30.13 -54.52
N ASP A 562 -14.69 -29.61 -53.42
CA ASP A 562 -14.77 -30.23 -52.11
C ASP A 562 -16.14 -29.99 -51.42
N ILE A 563 -16.94 -29.05 -51.98
CA ILE A 563 -18.28 -28.76 -51.49
C ILE A 563 -19.32 -29.36 -52.45
N SER A 564 -20.23 -30.17 -51.92
CA SER A 564 -21.28 -30.78 -52.72
C SER A 564 -22.31 -29.76 -53.25
N ASP A 565 -22.93 -30.07 -54.39
CA ASP A 565 -24.00 -29.25 -54.95
C ASP A 565 -25.16 -29.10 -53.97
N GLU A 566 -25.41 -30.16 -53.15
CA GLU A 566 -26.42 -30.18 -52.14
C GLU A 566 -26.16 -29.17 -51.03
N HIS A 567 -24.91 -29.02 -50.58
CA HIS A 567 -24.55 -28.01 -49.58
C HIS A 567 -24.78 -26.58 -50.12
N ILE A 568 -24.32 -26.29 -51.34
CA ILE A 568 -24.49 -24.95 -51.93
C ILE A 568 -25.95 -24.65 -52.16
N TYR A 569 -26.73 -25.63 -52.66
CA TYR A 569 -28.15 -25.49 -52.90
C TYR A 569 -28.90 -25.27 -51.55
N ALA A 570 -28.62 -26.07 -50.52
CA ALA A 570 -29.26 -25.93 -49.23
C ALA A 570 -28.96 -24.57 -48.57
N LEU A 571 -27.74 -24.09 -48.70
CA LEU A 571 -27.33 -22.77 -48.21
C LEU A 571 -28.08 -21.66 -48.93
N GLY A 572 -28.05 -21.65 -50.29
CA GLY A 572 -28.74 -20.65 -51.12
C GLY A 572 -30.23 -20.64 -50.88
N PHE A 573 -30.85 -21.83 -50.79
CA PHE A 573 -32.27 -21.96 -50.50
C PHE A 573 -32.66 -21.36 -49.15
N ARG A 574 -31.86 -21.60 -48.08
CA ARG A 574 -32.10 -21.07 -46.75
C ARG A 574 -31.90 -19.56 -46.66
N LEU A 575 -30.88 -19.02 -47.36
CA LEU A 575 -30.66 -17.59 -47.42
C LEU A 575 -31.80 -16.86 -48.08
N ILE A 576 -32.34 -17.39 -49.18
CA ILE A 576 -33.54 -16.82 -49.83
C ILE A 576 -34.77 -16.86 -48.91
N GLU A 577 -34.92 -17.91 -48.10
CA GLU A 577 -36.07 -18.04 -47.18
C GLU A 577 -35.91 -17.26 -45.87
N SER A 578 -34.73 -16.63 -45.64
CA SER A 578 -34.50 -15.86 -44.41
C SER A 578 -35.33 -14.58 -44.31
N GLY A 579 -35.78 -14.04 -45.45
CA GLY A 579 -36.54 -12.78 -45.54
C GLY A 579 -35.72 -11.53 -45.30
N ASP A 580 -34.39 -11.65 -45.23
CA ASP A 580 -33.44 -10.52 -45.16
C ASP A 580 -32.89 -10.27 -46.56
N GLY A 581 -33.11 -9.07 -47.10
CA GLY A 581 -32.78 -8.75 -48.50
C GLY A 581 -31.33 -9.01 -48.90
N SER A 582 -30.35 -8.77 -47.99
CA SER A 582 -28.94 -9.03 -48.30
C SER A 582 -28.61 -10.53 -48.32
N ASN A 583 -29.26 -11.31 -47.48
CA ASN A 583 -29.17 -12.76 -47.46
C ASN A 583 -29.88 -13.36 -48.68
N GLU A 584 -31.02 -12.77 -49.08
CA GLU A 584 -31.81 -13.21 -50.21
C GLU A 584 -31.02 -13.03 -51.51
N GLU A 585 -30.35 -11.87 -51.70
CA GLU A 585 -29.47 -11.61 -52.85
C GLU A 585 -28.31 -12.63 -52.89
N LEU A 586 -27.62 -12.84 -51.79
CA LEU A 586 -26.53 -13.84 -51.69
C LEU A 586 -27.05 -15.25 -51.99
N GLY A 587 -28.23 -15.59 -51.48
CA GLY A 587 -28.88 -16.88 -51.74
C GLY A 587 -29.18 -17.07 -53.24
N ALA A 588 -29.67 -16.02 -53.93
CA ALA A 588 -29.92 -16.04 -55.33
C ALA A 588 -28.61 -16.19 -56.14
N GLU A 589 -27.56 -15.46 -55.78
CA GLU A 589 -26.23 -15.60 -56.40
C GLU A 589 -25.64 -17.02 -56.25
N LEU A 590 -25.83 -17.67 -55.08
CA LEU A 590 -25.38 -19.04 -54.87
C LEU A 590 -26.11 -20.03 -55.76
N LEU A 591 -27.44 -19.91 -55.89
CA LEU A 591 -28.23 -20.75 -56.77
C LEU A 591 -27.88 -20.49 -58.24
N GLN A 592 -27.65 -19.24 -58.63
CA GLN A 592 -27.18 -18.86 -59.96
C GLN A 592 -25.79 -19.46 -60.23
N GLY A 593 -24.88 -19.42 -59.25
CA GLY A 593 -23.55 -20.03 -59.35
C GLY A 593 -23.59 -21.53 -59.62
N ILE A 594 -24.58 -22.26 -59.10
CA ILE A 594 -24.79 -23.70 -59.46
C ILE A 594 -25.18 -23.82 -60.93
N ILE A 595 -26.06 -22.95 -61.41
CA ILE A 595 -26.51 -22.98 -62.82
C ILE A 595 -25.34 -22.74 -63.76
N ASP A 596 -24.53 -21.75 -63.47
CA ASP A 596 -23.46 -21.27 -64.34
C ASP A 596 -22.20 -22.16 -64.31
N GLU A 597 -21.72 -22.51 -63.11
CA GLU A 597 -20.46 -23.23 -62.95
C GLU A 597 -20.65 -24.76 -62.88
N ARG A 598 -21.88 -25.25 -62.56
CA ARG A 598 -22.21 -26.69 -62.45
C ARG A 598 -23.45 -27.09 -63.23
N PRO A 599 -23.56 -26.77 -64.54
CA PRO A 599 -24.79 -26.96 -65.32
C PRO A 599 -25.24 -28.43 -65.45
N ARG A 600 -24.32 -29.38 -65.21
CA ARG A 600 -24.63 -30.82 -65.23
C ARG A 600 -25.17 -31.34 -63.91
N SER A 601 -25.19 -30.53 -62.89
CA SER A 601 -25.75 -30.89 -61.56
C SER A 601 -27.25 -31.18 -61.67
N LYS A 602 -27.71 -32.20 -60.97
CA LYS A 602 -29.15 -32.49 -60.83
C LYS A 602 -29.90 -31.34 -60.16
N LEU A 603 -29.18 -30.52 -59.36
CA LEU A 603 -29.74 -29.38 -58.66
C LEU A 603 -29.80 -28.09 -59.47
N ALA A 604 -29.11 -28.00 -60.61
CA ALA A 604 -29.15 -26.83 -61.49
C ALA A 604 -30.59 -26.50 -61.94
N LYS A 605 -31.40 -27.54 -62.28
CA LYS A 605 -32.81 -27.37 -62.61
C LYS A 605 -33.65 -26.95 -61.41
N ALA A 606 -33.37 -27.47 -60.20
CA ALA A 606 -34.06 -27.11 -58.98
C ALA A 606 -33.70 -25.64 -58.57
N ALA A 607 -32.43 -25.24 -58.69
CA ALA A 607 -31.97 -23.87 -58.49
C ALA A 607 -32.69 -22.89 -59.44
N LYS A 608 -32.76 -23.21 -60.75
CA LYS A 608 -33.46 -22.40 -61.73
C LYS A 608 -34.93 -22.24 -61.38
N ASN A 609 -35.62 -23.33 -60.97
CA ASN A 609 -37.02 -23.28 -60.57
C ASN A 609 -37.23 -22.42 -59.31
N LYS A 610 -36.33 -22.54 -58.30
CA LYS A 610 -36.41 -21.72 -57.07
C LYS A 610 -36.26 -20.25 -57.37
N LEU A 611 -35.25 -19.85 -58.19
CA LEU A 611 -35.02 -18.46 -58.59
C LEU A 611 -36.21 -17.86 -59.36
N LYS A 612 -36.87 -18.65 -60.22
CA LYS A 612 -38.13 -18.23 -60.89
C LYS A 612 -39.26 -18.00 -59.90
N LEU A 613 -39.46 -18.92 -58.97
CA LEU A 613 -40.50 -18.81 -57.96
C LEU A 613 -40.34 -17.63 -57.03
N THR A 614 -39.10 -17.18 -56.80
CA THR A 614 -38.79 -16.04 -55.95
C THR A 614 -38.54 -14.72 -56.71
N GLY A 615 -38.75 -14.71 -58.03
CA GLY A 615 -38.67 -13.50 -58.85
C GLY A 615 -37.27 -13.02 -59.17
N HIS A 616 -36.24 -13.86 -58.93
CA HIS A 616 -34.83 -13.54 -59.26
C HIS A 616 -34.40 -13.96 -60.66
N LEU A 617 -35.27 -14.62 -61.40
CA LEU A 617 -35.13 -15.00 -62.82
C LEU A 617 -36.43 -14.76 -63.55
N ASP A 618 -36.38 -14.12 -64.73
CA ASP A 618 -37.53 -13.92 -65.62
C ASP A 618 -38.02 -15.23 -66.23
N ASP A 619 -39.31 -15.32 -66.46
CA ASP A 619 -39.99 -16.51 -67.01
C ASP A 619 -39.73 -16.77 -68.52
N ASN A 620 -38.62 -16.26 -69.08
CA ASN A 620 -38.28 -16.49 -70.48
C ASN A 620 -37.73 -17.89 -70.77
#